data_73aebdbb636347c9f92b57b6a403e287
#
_entry.id   73aebdbb636347c9f92b57b6a403e287
#
_cell.length_a   1.000
_cell.length_b   1.000
_cell.length_c   1.000
_cell.angle_alpha   90.00
_cell.angle_beta   90.00
_cell.angle_gamma   90.00
#
_symmetry.space_group_name_H-M   'P 1'
#
loop_
_entity.id
_entity.type
_entity.pdbx_description
1 polymer ?
#
loop_
_entity_poly.entity_id
_entity_poly.type
_entity_poly.pdbx_seq_one_letter_code
_entity_poly.pdbx_strand_id
1 'polypeptide(L)'
;MFVKLMYNDNIFLRGAILLKLLEDRIVKDGIVKEGNVLKVDSFLNHQMDIKLLNQMGAEFKKRFADKNINKILTIEASGIGIACIVAEHFDVPVVFAKKSQSINLDGEMYVAEVESFTHKCKNNVIVSQKFLSEDDHVLIIDDFLANGCALQGLIQIVQSSGATVEGIGIAIEKGFQSGGRIIRNLGFQLESLAIVDGMDASTGQIFFREQNAEN
;
A
#
# COMPACT_ATOMS: atom_id res chain seq x y z
N MET A 1 15.81 34.69 3.31
CA MET A 1 15.62 33.94 2.07
C MET A 1 16.48 32.65 1.99
N PHE A 2 17.66 32.61 2.60
CA PHE A 2 18.57 31.43 2.59
C PHE A 2 18.14 30.23 3.47
N VAL A 3 17.39 30.42 4.52
CA VAL A 3 16.98 29.34 5.46
C VAL A 3 15.90 28.42 4.86
N LYS A 4 15.11 28.92 3.91
CA LYS A 4 14.01 28.14 3.30
C LYS A 4 14.51 27.15 2.22
N LEU A 5 15.64 27.43 1.57
CA LEU A 5 16.27 26.51 0.60
C LEU A 5 16.94 25.32 1.29
N MET A 6 17.65 25.54 2.39
CA MET A 6 18.34 24.45 3.11
C MET A 6 17.38 23.44 3.77
N TYR A 7 16.14 23.86 4.09
CA TYR A 7 15.13 22.96 4.67
C TYR A 7 14.51 22.02 3.62
N ASN A 8 14.33 22.49 2.40
CA ASN A 8 13.82 21.66 1.30
C ASN A 8 14.85 20.61 0.84
N ASP A 9 16.12 20.95 0.71
CA ASP A 9 17.15 20.01 0.26
C ASP A 9 17.33 18.84 1.24
N ASN A 10 17.18 19.04 2.55
CA ASN A 10 17.23 17.97 3.55
C ASN A 10 15.99 17.04 3.48
N ILE A 11 14.85 17.53 3.05
CA ILE A 11 13.62 16.76 2.93
C ILE A 11 13.69 15.88 1.67
N PHE A 12 14.17 16.44 0.54
CA PHE A 12 14.39 15.68 -0.70
C PHE A 12 15.43 14.58 -0.54
N LEU A 13 16.58 14.87 0.08
CA LEU A 13 17.59 13.86 0.36
C LEU A 13 17.07 12.72 1.24
N ARG A 14 16.24 13.02 2.26
CA ARG A 14 15.67 12.00 3.15
C ARG A 14 14.65 11.09 2.43
N GLY A 15 13.83 11.61 1.52
CA GLY A 15 12.90 10.80 0.72
C GLY A 15 13.62 9.86 -0.25
N ALA A 16 14.60 10.37 -0.99
CA ALA A 16 15.44 9.57 -1.87
C ALA A 16 16.25 8.49 -1.11
N ILE A 17 16.75 8.81 0.08
CA ILE A 17 17.45 7.86 0.96
C ILE A 17 16.49 6.75 1.43
N LEU A 18 15.24 7.05 1.70
CA LEU A 18 14.29 6.04 2.21
C LEU A 18 13.79 5.09 1.11
N LEU A 19 13.50 5.61 -0.10
CA LEU A 19 13.21 4.79 -1.26
C LEU A 19 14.33 3.79 -1.49
N LYS A 20 15.57 4.27 -1.45
CA LYS A 20 16.75 3.45 -1.56
C LYS A 20 16.88 2.42 -0.43
N LEU A 21 16.49 2.74 0.81
CA LEU A 21 16.54 1.79 1.93
C LEU A 21 15.61 0.59 1.73
N LEU A 22 14.39 0.80 1.21
CA LEU A 22 13.47 -0.31 0.91
C LEU A 22 13.98 -1.11 -0.29
N GLU A 23 14.43 -0.45 -1.35
CA GLU A 23 15.01 -1.10 -2.53
C GLU A 23 16.26 -1.90 -2.16
N ASP A 24 17.21 -1.33 -1.40
CA ASP A 24 18.41 -2.02 -0.92
C ASP A 24 18.04 -3.24 -0.05
N ARG A 25 16.99 -3.13 0.77
CA ARG A 25 16.48 -4.25 1.57
C ARG A 25 15.88 -5.35 0.70
N ILE A 26 15.12 -4.98 -0.32
CA ILE A 26 14.57 -5.93 -1.29
C ILE A 26 15.69 -6.64 -2.06
N VAL A 27 16.71 -5.91 -2.51
CA VAL A 27 17.87 -6.51 -3.20
C VAL A 27 18.63 -7.47 -2.28
N LYS A 28 18.83 -7.10 -1.03
CA LYS A 28 19.63 -7.86 -0.06
C LYS A 28 18.94 -9.14 0.40
N ASP A 29 17.66 -9.05 0.77
CA ASP A 29 16.96 -10.10 1.50
C ASP A 29 15.73 -10.63 0.74
N GLY A 30 15.37 -10.03 -0.39
CA GLY A 30 14.31 -10.49 -1.27
C GLY A 30 14.74 -11.70 -2.10
N ILE A 31 13.80 -12.59 -2.40
CA ILE A 31 14.04 -13.77 -3.22
C ILE A 31 13.16 -13.72 -4.46
N VAL A 32 13.77 -13.66 -5.63
CA VAL A 32 13.07 -13.75 -6.91
C VAL A 32 12.84 -15.21 -7.27
N LYS A 33 11.60 -15.56 -7.64
CA LYS A 33 11.24 -16.90 -8.10
C LYS A 33 10.58 -16.83 -9.47
N GLU A 34 10.56 -17.97 -10.18
CA GLU A 34 9.83 -18.12 -11.43
C GLU A 34 8.36 -17.68 -11.28
N GLY A 35 7.75 -17.24 -12.37
CA GLY A 35 6.37 -16.73 -12.37
C GLY A 35 6.22 -15.31 -11.83
N ASN A 36 7.29 -14.52 -11.87
CA ASN A 36 7.29 -13.12 -11.40
C ASN A 36 6.91 -12.98 -9.91
N VAL A 37 7.39 -13.90 -9.08
CA VAL A 37 7.19 -13.90 -7.64
C VAL A 37 8.38 -13.26 -6.93
N LEU A 38 8.15 -12.19 -6.19
CA LEU A 38 9.09 -11.58 -5.26
C LEU A 38 8.68 -11.93 -3.83
N LYS A 39 9.54 -12.65 -3.11
CA LYS A 39 9.35 -12.97 -1.69
C LYS A 39 10.14 -11.99 -0.82
N VAL A 40 9.44 -11.37 0.10
CA VAL A 40 9.98 -10.42 1.09
C VAL A 40 9.61 -10.85 2.51
N ASP A 41 9.47 -12.16 2.70
CA ASP A 41 8.94 -12.81 3.89
C ASP A 41 9.73 -12.44 5.15
N SER A 42 11.02 -12.22 5.01
CA SER A 42 11.94 -12.03 6.12
C SER A 42 11.88 -10.65 6.77
N PHE A 43 11.18 -9.67 6.15
CA PHE A 43 11.18 -8.31 6.67
C PHE A 43 9.87 -7.53 6.48
N LEU A 44 8.93 -8.01 5.64
CA LEU A 44 7.74 -7.24 5.30
C LEU A 44 6.42 -7.96 5.62
N ASN A 45 6.22 -9.21 5.17
CA ASN A 45 4.88 -9.81 5.16
C ASN A 45 4.79 -11.20 5.81
N HIS A 46 5.85 -11.69 6.46
CA HIS A 46 5.81 -12.86 7.34
C HIS A 46 6.51 -12.54 8.67
N GLN A 47 7.80 -12.21 8.61
CA GLN A 47 8.50 -11.51 9.68
C GLN A 47 8.52 -10.01 9.32
N MET A 48 8.30 -9.15 10.31
CA MET A 48 8.25 -7.70 10.10
C MET A 48 9.46 -7.02 10.74
N ASP A 49 10.21 -6.26 9.94
CA ASP A 49 11.25 -5.38 10.45
C ASP A 49 10.61 -4.04 10.89
N ILE A 50 10.32 -3.94 12.18
CA ILE A 50 9.58 -2.79 12.74
C ILE A 50 10.33 -1.47 12.50
N LYS A 51 11.67 -1.48 12.49
CA LYS A 51 12.44 -0.27 12.22
C LYS A 51 12.26 0.20 10.78
N LEU A 52 12.28 -0.72 9.81
CA LEU A 52 12.00 -0.43 8.41
C LEU A 52 10.56 0.06 8.24
N LEU A 53 9.58 -0.65 8.83
CA LEU A 53 8.17 -0.26 8.76
C LEU A 53 7.91 1.13 9.34
N ASN A 54 8.59 1.49 10.44
CA ASN A 54 8.47 2.82 11.03
C ASN A 54 9.03 3.92 10.08
N GLN A 55 10.14 3.65 9.39
CA GLN A 55 10.65 4.56 8.37
C GLN A 55 9.67 4.72 7.20
N MET A 56 9.04 3.61 6.75
CA MET A 56 8.00 3.63 5.72
C MET A 56 6.78 4.45 6.17
N GLY A 57 6.34 4.30 7.42
CA GLY A 57 5.25 5.08 8.01
C GLY A 57 5.52 6.59 8.00
N ALA A 58 6.73 6.98 8.38
CA ALA A 58 7.16 8.39 8.34
C ALA A 58 7.15 8.95 6.90
N GLU A 59 7.55 8.15 5.91
CA GLU A 59 7.52 8.58 4.51
C GLU A 59 6.10 8.70 3.96
N PHE A 60 5.21 7.77 4.26
CA PHE A 60 3.80 7.90 3.91
C PHE A 60 3.18 9.15 4.54
N LYS A 61 3.46 9.42 5.84
CA LYS A 61 3.00 10.66 6.49
C LYS A 61 3.45 11.91 5.75
N LYS A 62 4.68 11.92 5.23
CA LYS A 62 5.22 13.04 4.47
C LYS A 62 4.53 13.18 3.11
N ARG A 63 4.32 12.07 2.37
CA ARG A 63 3.70 12.10 1.03
C ARG A 63 2.24 12.49 1.04
N PHE A 64 1.55 12.23 2.13
CA PHE A 64 0.14 12.58 2.34
C PHE A 64 -0.04 13.69 3.37
N ALA A 65 0.96 14.57 3.56
CA ALA A 65 0.94 15.63 4.57
C ALA A 65 -0.13 16.69 4.32
N ASP A 66 -0.57 16.87 3.08
CA ASP A 66 -1.62 17.80 2.65
C ASP A 66 -3.04 17.21 2.75
N LYS A 67 -3.17 15.93 3.11
CA LYS A 67 -4.45 15.22 3.18
C LYS A 67 -5.06 15.23 4.57
N ASN A 68 -6.39 15.31 4.62
CA ASN A 68 -7.15 15.25 5.86
C ASN A 68 -7.51 13.80 6.22
N ILE A 69 -6.52 12.99 6.57
CA ILE A 69 -6.71 11.57 6.86
C ILE A 69 -7.13 11.39 8.31
N ASN A 70 -8.26 10.71 8.54
CA ASN A 70 -8.76 10.34 9.87
C ASN A 70 -8.92 8.83 10.07
N LYS A 71 -8.62 8.02 9.03
CA LYS A 71 -8.71 6.56 9.10
C LYS A 71 -7.76 5.87 8.11
N ILE A 72 -7.16 4.76 8.53
CA ILE A 72 -6.41 3.88 7.63
C ILE A 72 -7.24 2.64 7.33
N LEU A 73 -7.31 2.25 6.06
CA LEU A 73 -7.92 0.99 5.62
C LEU A 73 -6.87 0.11 4.96
N THR A 74 -6.89 -1.18 5.29
CA THR A 74 -6.03 -2.19 4.67
C THR A 74 -6.80 -3.50 4.45
N ILE A 75 -6.12 -4.54 3.96
CA ILE A 75 -6.68 -5.88 3.81
C ILE A 75 -5.82 -6.92 4.50
N GLU A 76 -6.45 -7.95 5.10
CA GLU A 76 -5.72 -9.08 5.70
C GLU A 76 -4.91 -9.86 4.65
N ALA A 77 -3.75 -10.42 5.04
CA ALA A 77 -3.17 -10.39 6.36
C ALA A 77 -1.97 -9.43 6.45
N SER A 78 -1.11 -9.39 5.44
CA SER A 78 0.22 -8.73 5.47
C SER A 78 0.14 -7.21 5.55
N GLY A 79 -0.89 -6.60 4.95
CA GLY A 79 -1.12 -5.16 5.03
C GLY A 79 -1.35 -4.63 6.45
N ILE A 80 -1.89 -5.47 7.37
CA ILE A 80 -2.28 -5.03 8.72
C ILE A 80 -1.08 -4.47 9.51
N GLY A 81 0.05 -5.17 9.52
CA GLY A 81 1.22 -4.72 10.26
C GLY A 81 1.77 -3.38 9.77
N ILE A 82 1.81 -3.20 8.45
CA ILE A 82 2.24 -1.94 7.82
C ILE A 82 1.26 -0.82 8.19
N ALA A 83 -0.05 -1.08 8.02
CA ALA A 83 -1.11 -0.12 8.30
C ALA A 83 -1.09 0.36 9.76
N CYS A 84 -0.84 -0.54 10.74
CA CYS A 84 -0.74 -0.17 12.14
C CYS A 84 0.42 0.80 12.41
N ILE A 85 1.58 0.55 11.80
CA ILE A 85 2.73 1.46 11.96
C ILE A 85 2.49 2.80 11.24
N VAL A 86 1.87 2.78 10.04
CA VAL A 86 1.50 4.02 9.34
C VAL A 86 0.50 4.83 10.17
N ALA A 87 -0.51 4.17 10.75
CA ALA A 87 -1.54 4.81 11.57
C ALA A 87 -0.98 5.52 12.81
N GLU A 88 0.08 4.98 13.42
CA GLU A 88 0.79 5.64 14.52
C GLU A 88 1.32 7.02 14.09
N HIS A 89 1.86 7.15 12.87
CA HIS A 89 2.33 8.44 12.35
C HIS A 89 1.21 9.43 12.04
N PHE A 90 0.00 8.93 11.75
CA PHE A 90 -1.17 9.78 11.47
C PHE A 90 -2.02 10.06 12.71
N ASP A 91 -1.82 9.30 13.80
CA ASP A 91 -2.63 9.32 15.04
C ASP A 91 -4.11 9.01 14.75
N VAL A 92 -4.36 7.94 13.99
CA VAL A 92 -5.71 7.54 13.53
C VAL A 92 -5.94 6.04 13.68
N PRO A 93 -7.20 5.57 13.77
CA PRO A 93 -7.51 4.14 13.83
C PRO A 93 -7.26 3.43 12.50
N VAL A 94 -7.04 2.11 12.61
CA VAL A 94 -6.94 1.17 11.48
C VAL A 94 -8.18 0.29 11.42
N VAL A 95 -8.75 0.21 10.22
CA VAL A 95 -9.75 -0.80 9.86
C VAL A 95 -9.12 -1.75 8.86
N PHE A 96 -9.36 -3.05 8.99
CA PHE A 96 -8.90 -4.00 7.99
C PHE A 96 -10.06 -4.80 7.42
N ALA A 97 -10.05 -4.91 6.11
CA ALA A 97 -10.98 -5.73 5.36
C ALA A 97 -10.58 -7.21 5.49
N LYS A 98 -11.58 -8.07 5.57
CA LYS A 98 -11.40 -9.53 5.62
C LYS A 98 -11.74 -10.14 4.27
N LYS A 99 -11.03 -11.23 3.94
CA LYS A 99 -11.37 -12.09 2.80
C LYS A 99 -12.34 -13.17 3.25
N SER A 100 -13.50 -13.26 2.60
CA SER A 100 -14.51 -14.26 2.95
C SER A 100 -15.00 -14.99 1.69
N GLN A 101 -15.21 -16.30 1.82
CA GLN A 101 -15.85 -17.10 0.78
C GLN A 101 -17.39 -17.15 0.94
N SER A 102 -17.92 -16.76 2.11
CA SER A 102 -19.34 -16.76 2.41
C SER A 102 -19.81 -15.39 2.89
N ILE A 103 -21.03 -15.01 2.51
CA ILE A 103 -21.69 -13.75 2.90
C ILE A 103 -22.42 -13.90 4.26
N ASN A 104 -22.45 -15.10 4.88
CA ASN A 104 -23.10 -15.33 6.16
C ASN A 104 -22.30 -14.71 7.30
N LEU A 105 -22.48 -13.39 7.48
CA LEU A 105 -21.87 -12.61 8.53
C LEU A 105 -22.99 -11.96 9.36
N ASP A 106 -22.90 -12.12 10.67
CA ASP A 106 -23.77 -11.40 11.60
C ASP A 106 -23.45 -9.90 11.54
N GLY A 107 -24.43 -9.12 11.06
CA GLY A 107 -24.34 -7.66 11.00
C GLY A 107 -24.28 -7.09 9.57
N GLU A 108 -24.42 -5.76 9.49
CA GLU A 108 -24.36 -5.03 8.25
C GLU A 108 -22.90 -4.87 7.79
N MET A 109 -22.62 -5.29 6.56
CA MET A 109 -21.28 -5.29 5.96
C MET A 109 -21.28 -4.54 4.64
N TYR A 110 -20.22 -3.81 4.38
CA TYR A 110 -19.83 -3.44 3.02
C TYR A 110 -19.12 -4.63 2.40
N VAL A 111 -19.51 -4.99 1.18
CA VAL A 111 -18.98 -6.15 0.45
C VAL A 111 -18.53 -5.71 -0.94
N ALA A 112 -17.32 -6.08 -1.32
CA ALA A 112 -16.82 -5.97 -2.68
C ALA A 112 -16.41 -7.34 -3.20
N GLU A 113 -16.86 -7.69 -4.41
CA GLU A 113 -16.44 -8.93 -5.08
C GLU A 113 -15.14 -8.68 -5.85
N VAL A 114 -14.09 -9.42 -5.50
CA VAL A 114 -12.77 -9.31 -6.12
C VAL A 114 -12.42 -10.60 -6.85
N GLU A 115 -12.20 -10.52 -8.16
CA GLU A 115 -11.75 -11.68 -8.95
C GLU A 115 -10.24 -11.87 -8.80
N SER A 116 -9.83 -13.03 -8.29
CA SER A 116 -8.44 -13.45 -8.30
C SER A 116 -8.10 -14.12 -9.63
N PHE A 117 -7.38 -13.43 -10.51
CA PHE A 117 -6.93 -14.00 -11.79
C PHE A 117 -5.99 -15.21 -11.61
N THR A 118 -5.27 -15.29 -10.50
CA THR A 118 -4.33 -16.39 -10.22
C THR A 118 -5.02 -17.68 -9.79
N HIS A 119 -6.18 -17.61 -9.16
CA HIS A 119 -6.86 -18.78 -8.60
C HIS A 119 -8.25 -19.05 -9.17
N LYS A 120 -8.72 -18.26 -10.16
CA LYS A 120 -10.07 -18.36 -10.74
C LYS A 120 -11.20 -18.42 -9.70
N CYS A 121 -10.97 -17.89 -8.51
CA CYS A 121 -11.96 -17.81 -7.45
C CYS A 121 -12.33 -16.35 -7.21
N LYS A 122 -13.61 -16.16 -6.99
CA LYS A 122 -14.18 -14.90 -6.53
C LYS A 122 -14.07 -14.90 -5.01
N ASN A 123 -13.40 -13.90 -4.47
CA ASN A 123 -13.35 -13.67 -3.02
C ASN A 123 -14.13 -12.40 -2.71
N ASN A 124 -14.92 -12.44 -1.67
CA ASN A 124 -15.53 -11.23 -1.14
C ASN A 124 -14.54 -10.55 -0.19
N VAL A 125 -14.36 -9.27 -0.37
CA VAL A 125 -13.68 -8.38 0.59
C VAL A 125 -14.77 -7.69 1.38
N ILE A 126 -14.69 -7.74 2.71
CA ILE A 126 -15.76 -7.29 3.60
C ILE A 126 -15.24 -6.39 4.71
N VAL A 127 -16.02 -5.37 5.05
CA VAL A 127 -15.80 -4.47 6.21
C VAL A 127 -17.12 -4.23 6.91
N SER A 128 -17.13 -4.30 8.26
CA SER A 128 -18.34 -3.96 9.02
C SER A 128 -18.68 -2.48 8.89
N GLN A 129 -19.97 -2.18 8.64
CA GLN A 129 -20.48 -0.82 8.55
C GLN A 129 -20.30 -0.02 9.84
N LYS A 130 -20.10 -0.69 10.96
CA LYS A 130 -19.82 -0.04 12.25
C LYS A 130 -18.51 0.73 12.29
N PHE A 131 -17.58 0.43 11.39
CA PHE A 131 -16.22 0.97 11.43
C PHE A 131 -15.86 1.86 10.24
N LEU A 132 -16.82 2.09 9.32
CA LEU A 132 -16.62 2.94 8.16
C LEU A 132 -17.90 3.69 7.84
N SER A 133 -17.82 5.03 7.76
CA SER A 133 -18.94 5.95 7.56
C SER A 133 -18.60 7.06 6.57
N GLU A 134 -19.59 7.87 6.21
CA GLU A 134 -19.46 9.01 5.29
C GLU A 134 -18.51 10.12 5.79
N ASP A 135 -18.29 10.21 7.10
CA ASP A 135 -17.38 11.18 7.71
C ASP A 135 -15.91 10.75 7.65
N ASP A 136 -15.62 9.56 7.12
CA ASP A 136 -14.27 9.03 7.08
C ASP A 136 -13.48 9.52 5.85
N HIS A 137 -12.27 9.98 6.13
CA HIS A 137 -11.24 10.37 5.18
C HIS A 137 -10.14 9.30 5.20
N VAL A 138 -10.18 8.40 4.23
CA VAL A 138 -9.47 7.13 4.27
C VAL A 138 -8.16 7.18 3.47
N LEU A 139 -7.05 6.81 4.11
CA LEU A 139 -5.83 6.39 3.42
C LEU A 139 -5.80 4.86 3.34
N ILE A 140 -5.74 4.32 2.14
CA ILE A 140 -5.59 2.87 1.92
C ILE A 140 -4.11 2.52 1.93
N ILE A 141 -3.72 1.51 2.74
CA ILE A 141 -2.33 1.04 2.84
C ILE A 141 -2.29 -0.46 2.55
N ASP A 142 -1.33 -0.90 1.71
CA ASP A 142 -1.11 -2.34 1.46
C ASP A 142 0.38 -2.66 1.21
N ASP A 143 0.74 -3.94 1.30
CA ASP A 143 2.11 -4.41 1.09
C ASP A 143 2.48 -4.49 -0.40
N PHE A 144 1.62 -5.06 -1.24
CA PHE A 144 1.88 -5.24 -2.67
C PHE A 144 0.74 -4.73 -3.55
N LEU A 145 1.12 -4.05 -4.64
CA LEU A 145 0.23 -3.77 -5.76
C LEU A 145 0.66 -4.56 -6.99
N ALA A 146 -0.15 -5.52 -7.38
CA ALA A 146 0.04 -6.37 -8.56
C ALA A 146 -0.96 -6.01 -9.67
N ASN A 147 -2.03 -6.77 -9.82
CA ASN A 147 -3.09 -6.49 -10.80
C ASN A 147 -4.10 -5.43 -10.34
N GLY A 148 -4.11 -5.09 -9.06
CA GLY A 148 -4.97 -4.06 -8.47
C GLY A 148 -6.36 -4.53 -8.06
N CYS A 149 -6.70 -5.81 -8.17
CA CYS A 149 -8.05 -6.30 -7.84
C CYS A 149 -8.44 -6.05 -6.38
N ALA A 150 -7.56 -6.41 -5.42
CA ALA A 150 -7.81 -6.19 -4.00
C ALA A 150 -8.02 -4.71 -3.69
N LEU A 151 -7.18 -3.85 -4.27
CA LEU A 151 -7.25 -2.41 -4.08
C LEU A 151 -8.53 -1.80 -4.65
N GLN A 152 -8.97 -2.24 -5.83
CA GLN A 152 -10.26 -1.83 -6.38
C GLN A 152 -11.42 -2.24 -5.47
N GLY A 153 -11.37 -3.42 -4.86
CA GLY A 153 -12.34 -3.86 -3.86
C GLY A 153 -12.36 -2.95 -2.63
N LEU A 154 -11.21 -2.55 -2.12
CA LEU A 154 -11.12 -1.60 -1.00
C LEU A 154 -11.67 -0.22 -1.37
N ILE A 155 -11.36 0.30 -2.56
CA ILE A 155 -11.92 1.56 -3.08
C ILE A 155 -13.44 1.47 -3.16
N GLN A 156 -14.00 0.39 -3.69
CA GLN A 156 -15.44 0.17 -3.78
C GLN A 156 -16.09 0.17 -2.38
N ILE A 157 -15.46 -0.45 -1.39
CA ILE A 157 -15.94 -0.46 0.01
C ILE A 157 -15.99 0.96 0.57
N VAL A 158 -14.93 1.74 0.40
CA VAL A 158 -14.88 3.14 0.85
C VAL A 158 -15.98 3.96 0.17
N GLN A 159 -16.14 3.82 -1.15
CA GLN A 159 -17.20 4.52 -1.89
C GLN A 159 -18.61 4.10 -1.45
N SER A 160 -18.81 2.80 -1.16
CA SER A 160 -20.11 2.28 -0.70
C SER A 160 -20.50 2.79 0.69
N SER A 161 -19.53 3.18 1.51
CA SER A 161 -19.78 3.78 2.83
C SER A 161 -20.05 5.28 2.79
N GLY A 162 -19.89 5.93 1.63
CA GLY A 162 -19.93 7.38 1.49
C GLY A 162 -18.62 8.07 1.89
N ALA A 163 -17.64 7.34 2.38
CA ALA A 163 -16.33 7.86 2.79
C ALA A 163 -15.50 8.34 1.59
N THR A 164 -14.50 9.17 1.86
CA THR A 164 -13.58 9.70 0.87
C THR A 164 -12.27 8.92 0.86
N VAL A 165 -11.79 8.50 -0.32
CA VAL A 165 -10.41 7.99 -0.49
C VAL A 165 -9.48 9.18 -0.66
N GLU A 166 -8.68 9.51 0.36
CA GLU A 166 -7.71 10.61 0.34
C GLU A 166 -6.43 10.26 -0.43
N GLY A 167 -6.06 8.98 -0.40
CA GLY A 167 -4.90 8.48 -1.10
C GLY A 167 -4.67 6.99 -0.89
N ILE A 168 -3.65 6.48 -1.54
CA ILE A 168 -3.28 5.06 -1.54
C ILE A 168 -1.77 4.94 -1.40
N GLY A 169 -1.32 4.26 -0.35
CA GLY A 169 0.09 3.99 -0.07
C GLY A 169 0.41 2.50 -0.22
N ILE A 170 1.40 2.18 -1.03
CA ILE A 170 1.84 0.82 -1.32
C ILE A 170 3.32 0.65 -1.00
N ALA A 171 3.69 -0.40 -0.28
CA ALA A 171 5.08 -0.67 -0.03
C ALA A 171 5.82 -1.04 -1.33
N ILE A 172 5.33 -2.04 -2.06
CA ILE A 172 5.96 -2.55 -3.28
C ILE A 172 4.94 -2.65 -4.43
N GLU A 173 5.13 -1.86 -5.48
CA GLU A 173 4.37 -1.94 -6.72
C GLU A 173 5.09 -2.83 -7.73
N LYS A 174 4.39 -3.79 -8.32
CA LYS A 174 4.88 -4.53 -9.51
C LYS A 174 4.57 -3.71 -10.76
N GLY A 175 5.48 -2.81 -11.13
CA GLY A 175 5.31 -1.85 -12.23
C GLY A 175 5.08 -2.48 -13.60
N PHE A 176 5.52 -3.73 -13.79
CA PHE A 176 5.23 -4.54 -14.99
C PHE A 176 3.82 -5.11 -15.04
N GLN A 177 3.01 -4.95 -13.99
CA GLN A 177 1.60 -5.36 -13.96
C GLN A 177 0.67 -4.15 -14.11
N SER A 178 -0.63 -4.41 -14.29
CA SER A 178 -1.60 -3.37 -14.65
C SER A 178 -2.08 -2.51 -13.49
N GLY A 179 -1.92 -2.96 -12.25
CA GLY A 179 -2.58 -2.36 -11.08
C GLY A 179 -2.27 -0.88 -10.89
N GLY A 180 -1.00 -0.51 -10.88
CA GLY A 180 -0.61 0.89 -10.70
C GLY A 180 -1.19 1.81 -11.77
N ARG A 181 -1.18 1.37 -13.04
CA ARG A 181 -1.78 2.13 -14.15
C ARG A 181 -3.31 2.27 -13.98
N ILE A 182 -3.99 1.21 -13.59
CA ILE A 182 -5.45 1.23 -13.37
C ILE A 182 -5.80 2.25 -12.29
N ILE A 183 -5.13 2.19 -11.14
CA ILE A 183 -5.42 3.07 -10.00
C ILE A 183 -5.14 4.54 -10.31
N ARG A 184 -4.01 4.84 -10.97
CA ARG A 184 -3.69 6.23 -11.39
C ARG A 184 -4.71 6.75 -12.42
N ASN A 185 -5.17 5.91 -13.35
CA ASN A 185 -6.20 6.28 -14.32
C ASN A 185 -7.59 6.53 -13.69
N LEU A 186 -7.86 5.98 -12.51
CA LEU A 186 -9.06 6.30 -11.72
C LEU A 186 -8.96 7.67 -11.01
N GLY A 187 -7.81 8.35 -11.10
CA GLY A 187 -7.59 9.69 -10.55
C GLY A 187 -7.17 9.71 -9.07
N PHE A 188 -6.85 8.56 -8.47
CA PHE A 188 -6.35 8.50 -7.10
C PHE A 188 -4.85 8.83 -7.02
N GLN A 189 -4.46 9.57 -5.98
CA GLN A 189 -3.06 9.69 -5.60
C GLN A 189 -2.55 8.34 -5.11
N LEU A 190 -1.62 7.74 -5.87
CA LEU A 190 -0.99 6.46 -5.57
C LEU A 190 0.50 6.67 -5.32
N GLU A 191 0.93 6.44 -4.09
CA GLU A 191 2.30 6.51 -3.64
C GLU A 191 2.86 5.11 -3.39
N SER A 192 3.82 4.69 -4.21
CA SER A 192 4.51 3.41 -4.05
C SER A 192 5.93 3.66 -3.56
N LEU A 193 6.37 3.00 -2.45
CA LEU A 193 7.71 3.22 -1.90
C LEU A 193 8.80 2.55 -2.74
N ALA A 194 8.50 1.40 -3.36
CA ALA A 194 9.36 0.77 -4.36
C ALA A 194 8.51 0.33 -5.56
N ILE A 195 8.99 0.60 -6.77
CA ILE A 195 8.34 0.14 -8.01
C ILE A 195 9.30 -0.80 -8.73
N VAL A 196 8.93 -2.08 -8.80
CA VAL A 196 9.70 -3.11 -9.48
C VAL A 196 9.22 -3.22 -10.93
N ASP A 197 10.04 -2.82 -11.88
CA ASP A 197 9.72 -2.87 -13.32
C ASP A 197 10.10 -4.20 -13.98
N GLY A 198 10.95 -5.00 -13.33
CA GLY A 198 11.32 -6.31 -13.82
C GLY A 198 12.12 -7.11 -12.81
N MET A 199 12.13 -8.42 -13.00
CA MET A 199 12.90 -9.37 -12.19
C MET A 199 13.37 -10.53 -13.06
N ASP A 200 14.58 -11.03 -12.76
CA ASP A 200 15.13 -12.21 -13.40
C ASP A 200 15.35 -13.32 -12.35
N ALA A 201 14.57 -14.39 -12.44
CA ALA A 201 14.66 -15.50 -11.50
C ALA A 201 15.96 -16.32 -11.64
N SER A 202 16.62 -16.28 -12.81
CA SER A 202 17.86 -17.01 -13.06
C SER A 202 19.07 -16.36 -12.42
N THR A 203 19.07 -15.04 -12.33
CA THR A 203 20.17 -14.23 -11.76
C THR A 203 19.84 -13.66 -10.39
N GLY A 204 18.55 -13.61 -10.02
CA GLY A 204 18.05 -12.91 -8.83
C GLY A 204 18.00 -11.38 -8.99
N GLN A 205 18.29 -10.85 -10.18
CA GLN A 205 18.33 -9.41 -10.41
C GLN A 205 16.92 -8.79 -10.37
N ILE A 206 16.83 -7.59 -9.77
CA ILE A 206 15.61 -6.81 -9.65
C ILE A 206 15.85 -5.42 -10.24
N PHE A 207 14.94 -4.98 -11.09
CA PHE A 207 15.01 -3.68 -11.76
C PHE A 207 13.93 -2.77 -11.16
N PHE A 208 14.36 -1.65 -10.58
CA PHE A 208 13.46 -0.65 -10.02
C PHE A 208 13.26 0.50 -10.98
N ARG A 209 12.04 1.08 -10.94
CA ARG A 209 11.75 2.34 -11.61
C ARG A 209 12.40 3.48 -10.84
N GLU A 210 13.12 4.35 -11.55
CA GLU A 210 13.55 5.60 -10.96
C GLU A 210 12.33 6.47 -10.61
N GLN A 211 12.24 6.84 -9.34
CA GLN A 211 11.22 7.73 -8.85
C GLN A 211 11.87 9.09 -8.61
N ASN A 212 11.59 10.05 -9.50
CA ASN A 212 12.01 11.44 -9.29
C ASN A 212 11.20 12.01 -8.12
N ALA A 213 11.85 12.73 -7.24
CA ALA A 213 11.23 13.38 -6.09
C ALA A 213 10.33 14.58 -6.47
N GLU A 214 10.02 14.72 -7.77
CA GLU A 214 9.15 15.75 -8.35
C GLU A 214 7.91 15.11 -8.97
N ASN A 215 6.93 14.77 -8.13
CA ASN A 215 5.52 14.67 -8.53
C ASN A 215 4.65 14.95 -7.32
#